data_ffb8e0f97d63b9a6e3a9927a2125bd12
#
_entry.id   ffb8e0f97d63b9a6e3a9927a2125bd12
#
_cell.length_a   1.000
_cell.length_b   1.000
_cell.length_c   1.000
_cell.angle_alpha   90.00
_cell.angle_beta   90.00
_cell.angle_gamma   90.00
#
_symmetry.space_group_name_H-M   'P 1'
#
loop_
_entity.id
_entity.type
_entity.pdbx_description
1 polymer ?
#
loop_
_entity_poly.entity_id
_entity_poly.type
_entity_poly.pdbx_seq_one_letter_code
_entity_poly.pdbx_strand_id
1 'polypeptide(L)'
;MSNSNALLVALRQINRAIDLQSKKLEKETGQTTPQLLLLKALQKDGRAKPSVIAKTVHLSHATVTSIVDRLEKSAMVTREKSEDDRRSVEIVLTGKGRECIENAPELLQEDFLLSLSQLESWEQNLLISSVQRIAVM
;
A
#
# COMPACT_ATOMS: atom_id res chain seq x y z
N MET A 1 -12.14 -32.72 4.88
CA MET A 1 -11.61 -31.46 5.47
C MET A 1 -12.79 -30.59 5.88
N SER A 2 -12.75 -30.04 7.09
CA SER A 2 -13.79 -29.13 7.52
C SER A 2 -13.71 -27.80 6.74
N ASN A 3 -14.83 -27.08 6.70
CA ASN A 3 -14.86 -25.75 6.07
C ASN A 3 -13.86 -24.78 6.71
N SER A 4 -13.72 -24.88 8.04
CA SER A 4 -12.74 -24.06 8.78
C SER A 4 -11.30 -24.32 8.31
N ASN A 5 -10.94 -25.57 8.13
CA ASN A 5 -9.60 -25.93 7.65
C ASN A 5 -9.39 -25.46 6.20
N ALA A 6 -10.38 -25.63 5.34
CA ALA A 6 -10.30 -25.20 3.95
C ALA A 6 -10.09 -23.67 3.87
N LEU A 7 -10.84 -22.92 4.66
CA LEU A 7 -10.71 -21.46 4.71
C LEU A 7 -9.33 -21.02 5.22
N LEU A 8 -8.85 -21.66 6.30
CA LEU A 8 -7.52 -21.34 6.87
C LEU A 8 -6.39 -21.65 5.88
N VAL A 9 -6.50 -22.75 5.13
CA VAL A 9 -5.52 -23.07 4.09
C VAL A 9 -5.51 -21.99 3.01
N ALA A 10 -6.69 -21.58 2.53
CA ALA A 10 -6.80 -20.52 1.52
C ALA A 10 -6.19 -19.20 2.02
N LEU A 11 -6.46 -18.82 3.27
CA LEU A 11 -5.89 -17.59 3.86
C LEU A 11 -4.37 -17.67 3.95
N ARG A 12 -3.80 -18.83 4.33
CA ARG A 12 -2.35 -19.02 4.36
C ARG A 12 -1.73 -18.90 2.97
N GLN A 13 -2.40 -19.42 1.94
CA GLN A 13 -1.94 -19.31 0.57
C GLN A 13 -1.93 -17.86 0.11
N ILE A 14 -2.96 -17.08 0.46
CA ILE A 14 -3.03 -15.65 0.17
C ILE A 14 -1.89 -14.91 0.87
N ASN A 15 -1.71 -15.13 2.17
CA ASN A 15 -0.65 -14.52 2.96
C ASN A 15 0.73 -14.82 2.38
N ARG A 16 0.97 -16.07 1.99
CA ARG A 16 2.24 -16.46 1.37
C ARG A 16 2.48 -15.70 0.06
N ALA A 17 1.46 -15.58 -0.79
CA ALA A 17 1.57 -14.84 -2.04
C ALA A 17 1.90 -13.37 -1.80
N ILE A 18 1.27 -12.74 -0.81
CA ILE A 18 1.53 -11.36 -0.41
C ILE A 18 2.97 -11.20 0.08
N ASP A 19 3.45 -12.12 0.94
CA ASP A 19 4.81 -12.08 1.47
C ASP A 19 5.86 -12.21 0.37
N LEU A 20 5.65 -13.12 -0.58
CA LEU A 20 6.57 -13.31 -1.71
C LEU A 20 6.61 -12.05 -2.59
N GLN A 21 5.47 -11.44 -2.85
CA GLN A 21 5.38 -10.20 -3.63
C GLN A 21 6.09 -9.06 -2.90
N SER A 22 5.88 -8.93 -1.59
CA SER A 22 6.53 -7.91 -0.76
C SER A 22 8.05 -8.05 -0.76
N LYS A 23 8.57 -9.27 -0.66
CA LYS A 23 10.02 -9.53 -0.72
C LYS A 23 10.59 -9.18 -2.09
N LYS A 24 9.88 -9.49 -3.15
CA LYS A 24 10.29 -9.16 -4.51
C LYS A 24 10.37 -7.66 -4.71
N LEU A 25 9.34 -6.91 -4.29
CA LEU A 25 9.31 -5.46 -4.37
C LEU A 25 10.45 -4.82 -3.58
N GLU A 26 10.71 -5.30 -2.37
CA GLU A 26 11.79 -4.78 -1.52
C GLU A 26 13.16 -5.02 -2.17
N LYS A 27 13.36 -6.19 -2.77
CA LYS A 27 14.59 -6.52 -3.48
C LYS A 27 14.80 -5.61 -4.70
N GLU A 28 13.74 -5.32 -5.45
CA GLU A 28 13.83 -4.54 -6.69
C GLU A 28 13.89 -3.03 -6.44
N THR A 29 13.22 -2.53 -5.40
CA THR A 29 13.08 -1.09 -5.14
C THR A 29 13.88 -0.59 -3.95
N GLY A 30 14.31 -1.48 -3.06
CA GLY A 30 14.92 -1.09 -1.78
C GLY A 30 13.90 -0.60 -0.76
N GLN A 31 12.60 -0.63 -1.10
CA GLN A 31 11.52 -0.13 -0.25
C GLN A 31 10.53 -1.23 0.08
N THR A 32 9.98 -1.20 1.29
CA THR A 32 8.92 -2.13 1.69
C THR A 32 7.60 -1.78 1.00
N THR A 33 6.66 -2.73 0.98
CA THR A 33 5.33 -2.48 0.41
C THR A 33 4.62 -1.30 1.07
N PRO A 34 4.58 -1.15 2.42
CA PRO A 34 3.99 0.03 3.03
C PRO A 34 4.67 1.34 2.63
N GLN A 35 5.99 1.35 2.46
CA GLN A 35 6.72 2.52 1.99
C GLN A 35 6.31 2.89 0.57
N LEU A 36 6.19 1.91 -0.31
CA LEU A 36 5.75 2.14 -1.70
C LEU A 36 4.30 2.62 -1.75
N LEU A 37 3.41 2.07 -0.93
CA LEU A 37 2.02 2.53 -0.84
C LEU A 37 1.94 3.99 -0.42
N LEU A 38 2.76 4.41 0.52
CA LEU A 38 2.81 5.81 0.96
C LEU A 38 3.32 6.72 -0.16
N LEU A 39 4.39 6.33 -0.85
CA LEU A 39 4.90 7.09 -2.00
C LEU A 39 3.84 7.19 -3.10
N LYS A 40 3.12 6.12 -3.36
CA LYS A 40 2.04 6.11 -4.35
C LYS A 40 0.90 7.04 -3.96
N ALA A 41 0.55 7.10 -2.68
CA ALA A 41 -0.47 8.01 -2.17
C ALA A 41 -0.09 9.49 -2.38
N LEU A 42 1.21 9.79 -2.40
CA LEU A 42 1.72 11.14 -2.64
C LEU A 42 1.87 11.47 -4.12
N GLN A 43 1.80 10.48 -5.00
CA GLN A 43 2.16 10.65 -6.42
C GLN A 43 1.29 11.66 -7.15
N LYS A 44 -0.01 11.68 -6.86
CA LYS A 44 -0.98 12.54 -7.56
C LYS A 44 -0.75 14.02 -7.27
N ASP A 45 -0.74 14.39 -5.99
CA ASP A 45 -0.68 15.79 -5.56
C ASP A 45 0.73 16.24 -5.17
N GLY A 46 1.64 15.29 -5.00
CA GLY A 46 3.02 15.54 -4.61
C GLY A 46 3.21 15.84 -3.12
N ARG A 47 2.14 16.07 -2.40
CA ARG A 47 2.17 16.39 -0.97
C ARG A 47 0.84 16.08 -0.30
N ALA A 48 0.87 15.74 0.98
CA ALA A 48 -0.33 15.50 1.78
C ALA A 48 -0.02 15.58 3.27
N LYS A 49 -1.05 15.84 4.05
CA LYS A 49 -0.95 15.78 5.52
C LYS A 49 -0.88 14.31 5.97
N PRO A 50 -0.16 14.01 7.06
CA PRO A 50 -0.08 12.63 7.58
C PRO A 50 -1.45 12.00 7.83
N SER A 51 -2.43 12.77 8.30
CA SER A 51 -3.79 12.27 8.54
C SER A 51 -4.49 11.82 7.26
N VAL A 52 -4.27 12.53 6.15
CA VAL A 52 -4.82 12.17 4.83
C VAL A 52 -4.15 10.90 4.33
N ILE A 53 -2.82 10.81 4.46
CA ILE A 53 -2.07 9.60 4.06
C ILE A 53 -2.57 8.39 4.84
N ALA A 54 -2.72 8.51 6.17
CA ALA A 54 -3.19 7.42 7.01
C ALA A 54 -4.54 6.87 6.57
N LYS A 55 -5.47 7.74 6.20
CA LYS A 55 -6.77 7.34 5.66
C LYS A 55 -6.66 6.67 4.29
N THR A 56 -5.84 7.23 3.42
CA THR A 56 -5.68 6.71 2.05
C THR A 56 -5.08 5.30 2.05
N VAL A 57 -4.06 5.06 2.88
CA VAL A 57 -3.37 3.76 2.92
C VAL A 57 -3.92 2.81 4.00
N HIS A 58 -4.93 3.24 4.76
CA HIS A 58 -5.54 2.44 5.83
C HIS A 58 -4.54 1.98 6.90
N LEU A 59 -3.66 2.88 7.31
CA LEU A 59 -2.67 2.64 8.36
C LEU A 59 -2.87 3.61 9.52
N SER A 60 -2.38 3.24 10.71
CA SER A 60 -2.43 4.11 11.89
C SER A 60 -1.47 5.29 11.74
N HIS A 61 -1.71 6.37 12.48
CA HIS A 61 -0.82 7.52 12.52
C HIS A 61 0.60 7.15 12.95
N ALA A 62 0.73 6.27 13.95
CA ALA A 62 2.03 5.81 14.44
C ALA A 62 2.81 5.08 13.35
N THR A 63 2.13 4.22 12.58
CA THR A 63 2.73 3.49 11.46
C THR A 63 3.15 4.44 10.35
N VAL A 64 2.29 5.40 9.98
CA VAL A 64 2.62 6.41 8.97
C VAL A 64 3.84 7.22 9.39
N THR A 65 3.90 7.67 10.65
CA THR A 65 5.07 8.41 11.18
C THR A 65 6.35 7.60 11.05
N SER A 66 6.31 6.32 11.40
CA SER A 66 7.46 5.42 11.30
C SER A 66 7.91 5.25 9.85
N ILE A 67 6.97 5.08 8.93
CA ILE A 67 7.27 4.94 7.49
C ILE A 67 7.88 6.24 6.95
N VAL A 68 7.29 7.39 7.30
CA VAL A 68 7.79 8.71 6.88
C VAL A 68 9.22 8.94 7.38
N ASP A 69 9.52 8.58 8.62
CA ASP A 69 10.88 8.69 9.17
C ASP A 69 11.90 7.95 8.31
N ARG A 70 11.56 6.74 7.88
CA ARG A 70 12.43 5.93 7.02
C ARG A 70 12.57 6.53 5.63
N LEU A 71 11.47 6.98 5.05
CA LEU A 71 11.48 7.59 3.71
C LEU A 71 12.22 8.92 3.71
N GLU A 72 12.14 9.69 4.78
CA GLU A 72 12.89 10.92 4.93
C GLU A 72 14.40 10.67 5.00
N LYS A 73 14.81 9.64 5.74
CA LYS A 73 16.21 9.21 5.80
C LYS A 73 16.76 8.80 4.44
N SER A 74 15.91 8.21 3.61
CA SER A 74 16.26 7.81 2.24
C SER A 74 16.10 8.94 1.23
N ALA A 75 15.72 10.14 1.67
CA ALA A 75 15.49 11.32 0.82
C ALA A 75 14.34 11.13 -0.20
N MET A 76 13.42 10.22 0.06
CA MET A 76 12.25 9.98 -0.79
C MET A 76 11.14 10.99 -0.53
N VAL A 77 11.06 11.50 0.69
CA VAL A 77 10.12 12.53 1.13
C VAL A 77 10.82 13.54 2.02
N THR A 78 10.20 14.71 2.16
CA THR A 78 10.57 15.72 3.15
C THR A 78 9.35 16.11 3.97
N ARG A 79 9.57 16.66 5.16
CA ARG A 79 8.52 17.28 5.95
C ARG A 79 8.60 18.79 5.78
N GLU A 80 7.49 19.40 5.40
CA GLU A 80 7.40 20.85 5.25
C GLU A 80 6.18 21.39 5.99
N LYS A 81 6.27 22.64 6.46
CA LYS A 81 5.11 23.31 7.04
C LYS A 81 4.06 23.54 5.95
N SER A 82 2.80 23.32 6.31
CA SER A 82 1.69 23.62 5.41
C SER A 82 1.62 25.13 5.13
N GLU A 83 1.37 25.49 3.88
CA GLU A 83 1.14 26.89 3.49
C GLU A 83 -0.15 27.43 4.11
N ASP A 84 -1.18 26.57 4.24
CA ASP A 84 -2.50 26.93 4.73
C ASP A 84 -2.56 27.04 6.26
N ASP A 85 -1.76 26.21 6.96
CA ASP A 85 -1.73 26.14 8.41
C ASP A 85 -0.32 25.88 8.89
N ARG A 86 0.35 26.90 9.43
CA ARG A 86 1.72 26.84 9.93
C ARG A 86 1.91 25.83 11.09
N ARG A 87 0.81 25.38 11.72
CA ARG A 87 0.86 24.42 12.81
C ARG A 87 0.90 22.98 12.31
N SER A 88 0.50 22.75 11.06
CA SER A 88 0.50 21.42 10.48
C SER A 88 1.71 21.22 9.57
N VAL A 89 2.09 19.95 9.44
CA VAL A 89 3.19 19.49 8.61
C VAL A 89 2.60 18.71 7.45
N GLU A 90 3.14 18.92 6.26
CA GLU A 90 2.85 18.11 5.09
C GLU A 90 4.06 17.26 4.73
N ILE A 91 3.78 16.09 4.21
CA ILE A 91 4.78 15.18 3.64
C ILE A 91 4.85 15.49 2.15
N VAL A 92 6.05 15.78 1.67
CA VAL A 92 6.28 16.20 0.28
C VAL A 92 7.14 15.16 -0.43
N LEU A 93 6.65 14.70 -1.58
CA LEU A 93 7.38 13.76 -2.42
C LEU A 93 8.56 14.47 -3.07
N THR A 94 9.77 13.90 -2.95
CA THR A 94 10.96 14.42 -3.62
C THR A 94 11.05 13.88 -5.05
N GLY A 95 11.94 14.45 -5.87
CA GLY A 95 12.24 13.90 -7.19
C GLY A 95 12.70 12.45 -7.13
N LYS A 96 13.52 12.10 -6.13
CA LYS A 96 13.97 10.73 -5.90
C LYS A 96 12.82 9.79 -5.55
N GLY A 97 11.90 10.25 -4.69
CA GLY A 97 10.71 9.49 -4.32
C GLY A 97 9.79 9.26 -5.52
N ARG A 98 9.60 10.29 -6.35
CA ARG A 98 8.80 10.19 -7.57
C ARG A 98 9.41 9.20 -8.57
N GLU A 99 10.70 9.27 -8.79
CA GLU A 99 11.41 8.34 -9.66
C GLU A 99 11.29 6.90 -9.13
N CYS A 100 11.43 6.70 -7.83
CA CYS A 100 11.29 5.39 -7.21
C CYS A 100 9.92 4.78 -7.48
N ILE A 101 8.84 5.52 -7.27
CA ILE A 101 7.48 4.99 -7.45
C ILE A 101 7.12 4.82 -8.93
N GLU A 102 7.61 5.68 -9.81
CA GLU A 102 7.37 5.56 -11.25
C GLU A 102 8.06 4.32 -11.83
N ASN A 103 9.23 3.96 -11.31
CA ASN A 103 10.00 2.80 -11.77
C ASN A 103 9.66 1.52 -10.99
N ALA A 104 8.84 1.61 -9.94
CA ALA A 104 8.46 0.44 -9.16
C ALA A 104 7.54 -0.47 -9.99
N PRO A 105 7.71 -1.82 -9.89
CA PRO A 105 6.74 -2.74 -10.45
C PRO A 105 5.36 -2.49 -9.85
N GLU A 106 4.31 -2.93 -10.55
CA GLU A 106 2.94 -2.83 -10.04
C GLU A 106 2.86 -3.41 -8.62
N LEU A 107 2.22 -2.67 -7.71
CA LEU A 107 2.06 -3.09 -6.31
C LEU A 107 1.12 -4.28 -6.17
N LEU A 108 0.24 -4.48 -7.16
CA LEU A 108 -0.58 -5.67 -7.32
C LEU A 108 -0.07 -6.43 -8.54
N GLN A 109 -0.06 -7.74 -8.43
CA GLN A 109 0.39 -8.59 -9.52
C GLN A 109 -0.48 -8.37 -10.76
N GLU A 110 0.13 -8.09 -11.90
CA GLU A 110 -0.59 -7.92 -13.17
C GLU A 110 -1.41 -9.15 -13.51
N ASP A 111 -0.86 -10.35 -13.28
CA ASP A 111 -1.56 -11.62 -13.50
C ASP A 111 -2.83 -11.73 -12.65
N PHE A 112 -2.76 -11.25 -11.41
CA PHE A 112 -3.93 -11.22 -10.52
C PHE A 112 -5.00 -10.27 -11.05
N LEU A 113 -4.61 -9.06 -11.46
CA LEU A 113 -5.54 -8.07 -12.01
C LEU A 113 -6.18 -8.58 -13.31
N LEU A 114 -5.38 -9.21 -14.15
CA LEU A 114 -5.89 -9.81 -15.40
C LEU A 114 -6.88 -10.92 -15.10
N SER A 115 -6.55 -11.82 -14.19
CA SER A 115 -7.44 -12.92 -13.78
C SER A 115 -8.75 -12.39 -13.21
N LEU A 116 -8.69 -11.36 -12.37
CA LEU A 116 -9.87 -10.73 -11.79
C LEU A 116 -10.74 -10.10 -12.88
N SER A 117 -10.14 -9.42 -13.86
CA SER A 117 -10.85 -8.75 -14.95
C SER A 117 -11.59 -9.73 -15.87
N GLN A 118 -11.16 -10.99 -15.93
CA GLN A 118 -11.78 -12.03 -16.73
C GLN A 118 -13.02 -12.67 -16.06
N LEU A 119 -13.23 -12.39 -14.78
CA LEU A 119 -14.41 -12.90 -14.06
C LEU A 119 -15.64 -12.06 -14.39
N GLU A 120 -16.80 -12.70 -14.32
CA GLU A 120 -18.08 -11.99 -14.39
C GLU A 120 -18.23 -11.03 -13.22
N SER A 121 -19.01 -9.96 -13.40
CA SER A 121 -19.22 -8.95 -12.35
C SER A 121 -19.76 -9.56 -11.06
N TRP A 122 -20.65 -10.54 -11.13
CA TRP A 122 -21.20 -11.18 -9.95
C TRP A 122 -20.14 -12.00 -9.20
N GLU A 123 -19.19 -12.62 -9.93
CA GLU A 123 -18.08 -13.36 -9.32
C GLU A 123 -17.13 -12.41 -8.61
N GLN A 124 -16.78 -11.28 -9.25
CA GLN A 124 -15.94 -10.25 -8.63
C GLN A 124 -16.57 -9.73 -7.34
N ASN A 125 -17.87 -9.41 -7.39
CA ASN A 125 -18.62 -8.93 -6.23
C ASN A 125 -18.68 -9.98 -5.11
N LEU A 126 -18.82 -11.25 -5.47
CA LEU A 126 -18.81 -12.34 -4.49
C LEU A 126 -17.47 -12.43 -3.76
N LEU A 127 -16.35 -12.35 -4.50
CA LEU A 127 -15.01 -12.38 -3.92
C LEU A 127 -14.77 -11.17 -3.00
N ILE A 128 -15.12 -9.97 -3.46
CA ILE A 128 -14.97 -8.74 -2.67
C ILE A 128 -15.75 -8.86 -1.36
N SER A 129 -17.02 -9.22 -1.43
CA SER A 129 -17.89 -9.36 -0.26
C SER A 129 -17.37 -10.41 0.72
N SER A 130 -16.90 -11.53 0.20
CA SER A 130 -16.38 -12.64 1.02
C SER A 130 -15.11 -12.23 1.76
N VAL A 131 -14.16 -11.61 1.06
CA VAL A 131 -12.90 -11.17 1.67
C VAL A 131 -13.13 -10.04 2.68
N GLN A 132 -14.00 -9.09 2.36
CA GLN A 132 -14.36 -8.01 3.28
C GLN A 132 -15.01 -8.56 4.56
N ARG A 133 -15.84 -9.58 4.43
CA ARG A 133 -16.46 -10.22 5.59
C ARG A 133 -15.43 -10.89 6.48
N ILE A 134 -14.47 -11.60 5.90
CA ILE A 134 -13.36 -12.23 6.63
C ILE A 134 -12.52 -11.17 7.34
N ALA A 135 -12.24 -10.07 6.68
CA ALA A 135 -11.38 -9.01 7.21
C ALA A 135 -11.93 -8.36 8.51
N VAL A 136 -13.24 -8.42 8.73
CA VAL A 136 -13.87 -7.85 9.94
C VAL A 136 -14.28 -8.90 10.97
N MET A 137 -13.96 -10.15 10.75
CA MET A 137 -14.20 -11.21 11.71
C MET A 137 -13.13 -11.22 12.80
#